data_82bfa4456754405a354253d83ee417ac
#
_entry.id   82bfa4456754405a354253d83ee417ac
#
_cell.length_a   1.000
_cell.length_b   1.000
_cell.length_c   1.000
_cell.angle_alpha   90.00
_cell.angle_beta   90.00
_cell.angle_gamma   90.00
#
_symmetry.space_group_name_H-M   'P 1'
#
loop_
_entity.id
_entity.type
_entity.pdbx_description
1 polymer ?
#
loop_
_entity_poly.entity_id
_entity_poly.type
_entity_poly.pdbx_seq_one_letter_code
_entity_poly.pdbx_strand_id
1 'polypeptide(L)'
;MDKDIKINDRSGANKLRRLKAALIIGNALIILLSITFVSVLAVKKTDKVLKNKVSTMATSLNVQMKLNLESYLSRMETIATLAFGAEEAYTYDATSPDNDQFEAINTEKIISDKLFSLCIMENFVDYGIVYRNNRTVGKISNGTKNLFGDHIFDDLSAMITRTHAHDGWATGYNDDFTRIYYVKKIHDNAILVISFYGSELGKVFDNPETMTGMDVRLTDNNYNVIYSSQREEVGKVLQDDIRSRAEGKNSMTFMDDQYLITVNNSSKHWYVICSVPTKMILNEKNDMELYILMVALAAAVIAILLGIELSLHITAPVTNVVSTLDSKAHKDLLTGLLNKRSFEETAGSALSSSLSLSPRAIILLDLDNFKGVNDTLGHSYGDKVLENVGEILRRTFSDEDYLGRIGGDEFAVFLNSAPKNKDIREYVTEKCDQLCEEFRNNYTGSDGSYKISGSIGVTLFPADGREYPELYSKADTALYHSKKVGKDTYTFYSEQLEGEAEKK
;
A
#
# COMPACT_ATOMS: atom_id res chain seq x y z
N MET A 1 -28.77 -42.91 -11.10
CA MET A 1 -28.20 -42.04 -12.15
C MET A 1 -28.38 -40.57 -11.88
N ASP A 2 -29.47 -40.14 -11.28
CA ASP A 2 -29.63 -38.77 -10.77
C ASP A 2 -28.54 -38.37 -9.75
N LYS A 3 -27.96 -39.36 -9.02
CA LYS A 3 -26.83 -39.13 -8.13
C LYS A 3 -25.52 -38.86 -8.85
N ASP A 4 -25.26 -39.49 -9.98
CA ASP A 4 -24.00 -39.32 -10.72
C ASP A 4 -24.01 -38.07 -11.60
N ILE A 5 -25.15 -37.69 -12.17
CA ILE A 5 -25.34 -36.41 -12.85
C ILE A 5 -25.28 -35.25 -11.83
N LYS A 6 -25.95 -35.38 -10.64
CA LYS A 6 -25.83 -34.43 -9.55
C LYS A 6 -24.43 -34.38 -8.92
N ILE A 7 -23.67 -35.49 -8.92
CA ILE A 7 -22.30 -35.54 -8.43
C ILE A 7 -21.34 -34.84 -9.41
N ASN A 8 -21.56 -35.01 -10.71
CA ASN A 8 -20.73 -34.37 -11.74
C ASN A 8 -21.01 -32.87 -11.82
N ASP A 9 -22.26 -32.45 -11.67
CA ASP A 9 -22.68 -31.05 -11.60
C ASP A 9 -22.16 -30.38 -10.32
N ARG A 10 -22.19 -31.07 -9.17
CA ARG A 10 -21.56 -30.59 -7.93
C ARG A 10 -20.04 -30.52 -8.04
N SER A 11 -19.38 -31.40 -8.79
CA SER A 11 -17.93 -31.35 -9.04
C SER A 11 -17.56 -30.17 -9.92
N GLY A 12 -18.33 -29.87 -10.97
CA GLY A 12 -18.14 -28.73 -11.86
C GLY A 12 -18.37 -27.40 -11.10
N ALA A 13 -19.47 -27.29 -10.37
CA ALA A 13 -19.81 -26.12 -9.55
C ALA A 13 -18.74 -25.89 -8.44
N ASN A 14 -18.22 -26.94 -7.83
CA ASN A 14 -17.15 -26.83 -6.82
C ASN A 14 -15.81 -26.43 -7.45
N LYS A 15 -15.46 -26.91 -8.65
CA LYS A 15 -14.25 -26.45 -9.38
C LYS A 15 -14.36 -24.99 -9.75
N LEU A 16 -15.52 -24.52 -10.23
CA LEU A 16 -15.76 -23.13 -10.58
C LEU A 16 -15.70 -22.21 -9.33
N ARG A 17 -16.28 -22.64 -8.20
CA ARG A 17 -16.18 -21.93 -6.92
C ARG A 17 -14.73 -21.82 -6.45
N ARG A 18 -13.94 -22.87 -6.55
CA ARG A 18 -12.51 -22.87 -6.21
C ARG A 18 -11.70 -21.95 -7.12
N LEU A 19 -12.00 -21.94 -8.43
CA LEU A 19 -11.35 -21.05 -9.38
C LEU A 19 -11.67 -19.58 -9.07
N LYS A 20 -12.93 -19.25 -8.76
CA LYS A 20 -13.36 -17.91 -8.32
C LYS A 20 -12.61 -17.47 -7.07
N ALA A 21 -12.61 -18.31 -6.06
CA ALA A 21 -11.92 -18.02 -4.80
C ALA A 21 -10.41 -17.82 -5.02
N ALA A 22 -9.77 -18.67 -5.83
CA ALA A 22 -8.36 -18.55 -6.16
C ALA A 22 -8.04 -17.24 -6.90
N LEU A 23 -8.90 -16.80 -7.80
CA LEU A 23 -8.73 -15.57 -8.58
C LEU A 23 -8.89 -14.32 -7.70
N ILE A 24 -9.89 -14.31 -6.79
CA ILE A 24 -10.09 -13.23 -5.80
C ILE A 24 -8.90 -13.17 -4.85
N ILE A 25 -8.49 -14.31 -4.31
CA ILE A 25 -7.36 -14.39 -3.36
C ILE A 25 -6.06 -13.98 -4.06
N GLY A 26 -5.82 -14.45 -5.29
CA GLY A 26 -4.64 -14.11 -6.07
C GLY A 26 -4.54 -12.60 -6.34
N ASN A 27 -5.62 -11.98 -6.79
CA ASN A 27 -5.67 -10.53 -6.99
C ASN A 27 -5.49 -9.75 -5.69
N ALA A 28 -6.16 -10.16 -4.61
CA ALA A 28 -6.00 -9.53 -3.29
C ALA A 28 -4.56 -9.61 -2.80
N LEU A 29 -3.88 -10.73 -3.01
CA LEU A 29 -2.50 -10.95 -2.60
C LEU A 29 -1.52 -10.10 -3.41
N ILE A 30 -1.71 -9.97 -4.73
CA ILE A 30 -0.90 -9.09 -5.59
C ILE A 30 -1.07 -7.63 -5.16
N ILE A 31 -2.31 -7.18 -4.92
CA ILE A 31 -2.60 -5.81 -4.47
C ILE A 31 -1.97 -5.55 -3.11
N LEU A 32 -2.12 -6.47 -2.16
CA LEU A 32 -1.54 -6.35 -0.82
C LEU A 32 -0.01 -6.25 -0.88
N LEU A 33 0.65 -7.10 -1.68
CA LEU A 33 2.09 -7.06 -1.88
C LEU A 33 2.53 -5.72 -2.50
N SER A 34 1.81 -5.23 -3.50
CA SER A 34 2.11 -3.96 -4.16
C SER A 34 1.97 -2.78 -3.19
N ILE A 35 0.90 -2.72 -2.40
CA ILE A 35 0.68 -1.66 -1.39
C ILE A 35 1.76 -1.74 -0.31
N THR A 36 2.08 -2.93 0.19
CA THR A 36 3.13 -3.12 1.19
C THR A 36 4.49 -2.66 0.66
N PHE A 37 4.84 -3.04 -0.56
CA PHE A 37 6.08 -2.62 -1.21
C PHE A 37 6.19 -1.10 -1.34
N VAL A 38 5.13 -0.45 -1.86
CA VAL A 38 5.08 1.02 -2.00
C VAL A 38 5.15 1.71 -0.63
N SER A 39 4.45 1.19 0.39
CA SER A 39 4.47 1.75 1.75
C SER A 39 5.86 1.67 2.38
N VAL A 40 6.56 0.54 2.25
CA VAL A 40 7.94 0.38 2.75
C VAL A 40 8.90 1.36 2.05
N LEU A 41 8.75 1.53 0.73
CA LEU A 41 9.56 2.51 -0.01
C LEU A 41 9.25 3.95 0.43
N ALA A 42 7.97 4.28 0.64
CA ALA A 42 7.54 5.60 1.10
C ALA A 42 8.12 5.91 2.48
N VAL A 43 8.03 4.99 3.44
CA VAL A 43 8.60 5.14 4.79
C VAL A 43 10.11 5.35 4.74
N LYS A 44 10.86 4.52 3.99
CA LYS A 44 12.32 4.69 3.84
C LYS A 44 12.69 6.03 3.20
N LYS A 45 11.94 6.46 2.19
CA LYS A 45 12.17 7.75 1.53
C LYS A 45 11.89 8.92 2.47
N THR A 46 10.79 8.85 3.22
CA THR A 46 10.40 9.86 4.20
C THR A 46 11.44 10.01 5.31
N ASP A 47 11.93 8.91 5.89
CA ASP A 47 12.99 8.92 6.91
C ASP A 47 14.24 9.65 6.39
N LYS A 48 14.69 9.31 5.18
CA LYS A 48 15.85 9.95 4.57
C LYS A 48 15.64 11.44 4.30
N VAL A 49 14.46 11.82 3.78
CA VAL A 49 14.12 13.22 3.48
C VAL A 49 14.02 14.04 4.76
N LEU A 50 13.36 13.50 5.79
CA LEU A 50 13.19 14.18 7.08
C LEU A 50 14.54 14.43 7.76
N LYS A 51 15.40 13.40 7.87
CA LYS A 51 16.75 13.52 8.42
C LYS A 51 17.58 14.57 7.67
N ASN A 52 17.57 14.54 6.35
CA ASN A 52 18.31 15.51 5.54
C ASN A 52 17.75 16.93 5.73
N LYS A 53 16.43 17.11 5.76
CA LYS A 53 15.80 18.40 5.93
C LYS A 53 16.13 19.00 7.29
N VAL A 54 16.01 18.23 8.38
CA VAL A 54 16.33 18.70 9.74
C VAL A 54 17.83 19.00 9.86
N SER A 55 18.69 18.14 9.31
CA SER A 55 20.15 18.39 9.29
C SER A 55 20.49 19.69 8.56
N THR A 56 19.89 19.94 7.40
CA THR A 56 20.10 21.17 6.64
C THR A 56 19.60 22.40 7.40
N MET A 57 18.42 22.31 8.01
CA MET A 57 17.87 23.41 8.82
C MET A 57 18.74 23.70 10.04
N ALA A 58 19.16 22.68 10.80
CA ALA A 58 20.01 22.85 11.95
C ALA A 58 21.37 23.47 11.55
N THR A 59 21.95 23.03 10.45
CA THR A 59 23.19 23.60 9.91
C THR A 59 23.01 25.07 9.53
N SER A 60 21.93 25.40 8.82
CA SER A 60 21.64 26.79 8.42
C SER A 60 21.42 27.69 9.62
N LEU A 61 20.71 27.23 10.65
CA LEU A 61 20.51 27.96 11.89
C LEU A 61 21.83 28.21 12.62
N ASN A 62 22.68 27.18 12.73
CA ASN A 62 23.97 27.32 13.38
C ASN A 62 24.86 28.32 12.62
N VAL A 63 24.86 28.31 11.29
CA VAL A 63 25.53 29.33 10.47
C VAL A 63 25.00 30.73 10.77
N GLN A 64 23.67 30.90 10.85
CA GLN A 64 23.06 32.18 11.18
C GLN A 64 23.46 32.65 12.59
N MET A 65 23.46 31.75 13.57
CA MET A 65 23.91 32.06 14.93
C MET A 65 25.38 32.49 14.98
N LYS A 66 26.24 31.80 14.23
CA LYS A 66 27.64 32.20 14.05
C LYS A 66 27.74 33.62 13.48
N LEU A 67 27.00 33.92 12.41
CA LEU A 67 27.04 35.27 11.81
C LEU A 67 26.52 36.34 12.76
N ASN A 68 25.47 36.05 13.53
CA ASN A 68 24.95 36.94 14.56
C ASN A 68 26.02 37.19 15.64
N LEU A 69 26.72 36.14 16.10
CA LEU A 69 27.80 36.26 17.05
C LEU A 69 28.94 37.16 16.49
N GLU A 70 29.40 36.87 15.27
CA GLU A 70 30.45 37.64 14.64
C GLU A 70 30.06 39.13 14.48
N SER A 71 28.82 39.39 14.10
CA SER A 71 28.28 40.76 14.03
C SER A 71 28.28 41.44 15.38
N TYR A 72 27.83 40.72 16.44
CA TYR A 72 27.82 41.25 17.80
C TYR A 72 29.25 41.58 18.29
N LEU A 73 30.19 40.65 18.14
CA LEU A 73 31.56 40.86 18.57
C LEU A 73 32.22 41.99 17.76
N SER A 74 32.01 42.05 16.46
CA SER A 74 32.54 43.14 15.60
C SER A 74 31.99 44.53 16.01
N ARG A 75 30.70 44.57 16.44
CA ARG A 75 30.14 45.80 16.97
C ARG A 75 30.85 46.27 18.25
N MET A 76 31.21 45.33 19.17
CA MET A 76 31.94 45.63 20.37
C MET A 76 33.37 46.16 20.07
N GLU A 77 34.05 45.53 19.09
CA GLU A 77 35.34 46.01 18.60
C GLU A 77 35.27 47.41 17.98
N THR A 78 34.17 47.70 17.28
CA THR A 78 33.91 49.00 16.70
C THR A 78 33.70 50.07 17.78
N ILE A 79 32.88 49.78 18.80
CA ILE A 79 32.66 50.67 19.96
C ILE A 79 34.00 50.94 20.65
N ALA A 80 34.78 49.91 20.89
CA ALA A 80 36.12 50.08 21.46
C ALA A 80 37.03 50.97 20.58
N THR A 81 36.94 50.85 19.26
CA THR A 81 37.73 51.66 18.35
C THR A 81 37.26 53.12 18.33
N LEU A 82 35.94 53.35 18.35
CA LEU A 82 35.39 54.71 18.46
C LEU A 82 35.75 55.43 19.73
N ALA A 83 36.00 54.73 20.83
CA ALA A 83 36.46 55.30 22.07
C ALA A 83 37.79 56.05 21.90
N PHE A 84 38.63 55.69 20.92
CA PHE A 84 39.85 56.39 20.56
C PHE A 84 39.66 57.64 19.68
N GLY A 85 38.46 57.93 19.28
CA GLY A 85 38.15 59.16 18.53
C GLY A 85 38.30 60.43 19.37
N ALA A 86 38.55 60.30 20.66
CA ALA A 86 38.95 61.38 21.53
C ALA A 86 40.48 61.45 21.59
N GLU A 87 41.08 62.56 21.18
CA GLU A 87 42.52 62.73 21.23
C GLU A 87 43.03 62.56 22.63
N GLU A 88 42.27 62.97 23.64
CA GLU A 88 42.59 62.83 25.05
C GLU A 88 42.75 61.37 25.49
N ALA A 89 41.95 60.45 24.98
CA ALA A 89 42.05 59.02 25.32
C ALA A 89 43.37 58.40 24.83
N TYR A 90 43.96 58.92 23.78
CA TYR A 90 45.17 58.42 23.14
C TYR A 90 46.43 59.08 23.64
N THR A 91 46.37 60.35 24.01
CA THR A 91 47.53 61.15 24.43
C THR A 91 47.71 61.19 25.94
N TYR A 92 46.64 60.98 26.71
CA TYR A 92 46.68 61.00 28.15
C TYR A 92 47.35 59.74 28.72
N ASP A 93 48.40 59.97 29.55
CA ASP A 93 49.08 58.93 30.31
C ASP A 93 48.98 59.23 31.79
N ALA A 94 48.13 58.49 32.52
CA ALA A 94 47.97 58.61 33.99
C ALA A 94 49.24 58.28 34.78
N THR A 95 50.28 57.72 34.15
CA THR A 95 51.56 57.40 34.79
C THR A 95 52.60 58.51 34.67
N SER A 96 52.30 59.55 33.86
CA SER A 96 53.25 60.63 33.66
C SER A 96 53.39 61.48 34.93
N PRO A 97 54.67 61.74 35.34
CA PRO A 97 54.94 62.58 36.52
C PRO A 97 54.60 64.06 36.28
N ASP A 98 54.47 64.46 34.98
CA ASP A 98 54.25 65.85 34.59
C ASP A 98 52.79 66.27 34.62
N ASN A 99 51.85 65.37 34.98
CA ASN A 99 50.43 65.64 34.99
C ASN A 99 50.08 66.67 36.12
N ASP A 100 49.53 67.84 35.69
CA ASP A 100 48.82 68.71 36.65
C ASP A 100 47.59 67.99 37.16
N GLN A 101 47.37 68.06 38.48
CA GLN A 101 46.29 67.32 39.12
C GLN A 101 44.89 67.75 38.64
N PHE A 102 44.68 69.03 38.38
CA PHE A 102 43.42 69.57 37.92
C PHE A 102 43.16 69.22 36.48
N GLU A 103 44.19 69.33 35.61
CA GLU A 103 44.12 68.97 34.19
C GLU A 103 43.90 67.48 34.01
N ALA A 104 44.55 66.65 34.80
CA ALA A 104 44.35 65.18 34.83
C ALA A 104 42.89 64.79 35.17
N ILE A 105 42.30 65.39 36.21
CA ILE A 105 40.94 65.12 36.61
C ILE A 105 39.95 65.55 35.49
N ASN A 106 40.20 66.66 34.84
CA ASN A 106 39.34 67.15 33.78
C ASN A 106 39.41 66.23 32.51
N THR A 107 40.64 65.85 32.16
CA THR A 107 40.87 64.92 31.03
C THR A 107 40.27 63.54 31.30
N GLU A 108 40.44 62.97 32.47
CA GLU A 108 39.82 61.72 32.89
C GLU A 108 38.30 61.80 32.83
N LYS A 109 37.70 62.91 33.22
CA LYS A 109 36.27 63.12 33.09
C LYS A 109 35.83 63.12 31.65
N ILE A 110 36.51 63.84 30.74
CA ILE A 110 36.21 63.87 29.32
C ILE A 110 36.25 62.45 28.73
N ILE A 111 37.33 61.70 29.06
CA ILE A 111 37.46 60.29 28.63
C ILE A 111 36.32 59.47 29.14
N SER A 112 35.98 59.55 30.42
CA SER A 112 34.90 58.80 31.05
C SER A 112 33.53 59.10 30.45
N ASP A 113 33.21 60.38 30.24
CA ASP A 113 31.96 60.81 29.63
C ASP A 113 31.83 60.30 28.16
N LYS A 114 32.95 60.27 27.42
CA LYS A 114 33.03 59.73 26.09
C LYS A 114 32.76 58.24 26.07
N LEU A 115 33.49 57.47 26.92
CA LEU A 115 33.28 56.05 27.08
C LEU A 115 31.85 55.72 27.46
N PHE A 116 31.27 56.45 28.41
CA PHE A 116 29.87 56.32 28.83
C PHE A 116 28.91 56.50 27.65
N SER A 117 29.11 57.58 26.88
CA SER A 117 28.22 57.90 25.76
C SER A 117 28.21 56.83 24.67
N LEU A 118 29.35 56.17 24.43
CA LEU A 118 29.49 55.07 23.45
C LEU A 118 28.93 53.76 23.94
N CYS A 119 29.00 53.54 25.27
CA CYS A 119 28.66 52.24 25.87
C CYS A 119 27.26 52.20 26.50
N ILE A 120 26.52 53.31 26.53
CA ILE A 120 25.21 53.42 27.23
C ILE A 120 24.13 52.50 26.64
N MET A 121 24.24 52.16 25.38
CA MET A 121 23.28 51.28 24.68
C MET A 121 23.51 49.80 24.89
N GLU A 122 24.64 49.43 25.53
CA GLU A 122 25.07 48.05 25.69
C GLU A 122 25.15 47.68 27.18
N ASN A 123 24.88 46.42 27.53
CA ASN A 123 24.94 45.92 28.91
C ASN A 123 26.37 45.55 29.32
N PHE A 124 27.29 46.55 29.21
CA PHE A 124 28.65 46.35 29.67
C PHE A 124 28.78 46.37 31.18
N VAL A 125 29.56 45.43 31.71
CA VAL A 125 29.94 45.45 33.13
C VAL A 125 31.08 46.43 33.35
N ASP A 126 32.10 46.33 32.48
CA ASP A 126 33.21 47.24 32.46
C ASP A 126 33.35 47.90 31.10
N TYR A 127 33.68 49.16 31.09
CA TYR A 127 34.11 49.95 29.95
C TYR A 127 35.00 51.08 30.43
N GLY A 128 36.32 50.87 30.33
CA GLY A 128 37.27 51.79 30.88
C GLY A 128 38.68 51.56 30.39
N ILE A 129 39.55 52.51 30.76
CA ILE A 129 40.98 52.44 30.51
C ILE A 129 41.67 52.11 31.81
N VAL A 130 42.59 51.15 31.78
CA VAL A 130 43.44 50.74 32.88
C VAL A 130 44.87 51.16 32.55
N TYR A 131 45.48 51.95 33.43
CA TYR A 131 46.84 52.39 33.26
C TYR A 131 47.82 51.50 34.04
N ARG A 132 49.10 51.52 33.70
CA ARG A 132 50.13 50.69 34.29
C ARG A 132 50.29 50.89 35.80
N ASN A 133 49.94 52.06 36.34
CA ASN A 133 49.87 52.33 37.77
C ASN A 133 48.59 51.85 38.44
N ASN A 134 47.79 51.01 37.75
CA ASN A 134 46.49 50.51 38.17
C ASN A 134 45.41 51.56 38.34
N ARG A 135 45.65 52.83 37.92
CA ARG A 135 44.61 53.84 37.84
C ARG A 135 43.60 53.46 36.75
N THR A 136 42.34 53.70 37.02
CA THR A 136 41.25 53.36 36.09
C THR A 136 40.41 54.60 35.74
N VAL A 137 40.13 54.81 34.45
CA VAL A 137 39.28 55.85 33.93
C VAL A 137 38.10 55.24 33.21
N GLY A 138 36.85 55.68 33.46
CA GLY A 138 35.60 55.07 33.04
C GLY A 138 35.02 54.16 34.12
N LYS A 139 34.18 53.20 33.72
CA LYS A 139 33.51 52.28 34.65
C LYS A 139 34.25 50.95 34.70
N ILE A 140 34.91 50.68 35.81
CA ILE A 140 35.43 49.36 36.12
C ILE A 140 34.74 48.86 37.37
N SER A 141 34.04 47.76 37.29
CA SER A 141 33.25 47.22 38.40
C SER A 141 34.11 46.79 39.58
N ASN A 142 33.54 46.86 40.79
CA ASN A 142 34.26 46.35 41.96
C ASN A 142 34.54 44.85 41.84
N GLY A 143 33.68 44.08 41.15
CA GLY A 143 33.96 42.66 40.91
C GLY A 143 35.21 42.44 40.07
N THR A 144 35.45 43.25 39.04
CA THR A 144 36.68 43.20 38.21
C THR A 144 37.88 43.67 39.04
N LYS A 145 37.76 44.76 39.76
CA LYS A 145 38.85 45.24 40.63
C LYS A 145 39.26 44.19 41.67
N ASN A 146 38.32 43.53 42.30
CA ASN A 146 38.59 42.47 43.27
C ASN A 146 39.17 41.22 42.62
N LEU A 147 38.74 40.90 41.41
CA LEU A 147 39.22 39.70 40.67
C LEU A 147 40.70 39.83 40.23
N PHE A 148 41.08 41.02 39.77
CA PHE A 148 42.46 41.27 39.27
C PHE A 148 43.38 41.85 40.36
N GLY A 149 42.84 42.47 41.39
CA GLY A 149 43.63 43.08 42.44
C GLY A 149 44.60 44.17 41.93
N ASP A 150 45.78 44.22 42.54
CA ASP A 150 46.85 45.16 42.16
C ASP A 150 47.63 44.79 40.88
N HIS A 151 47.21 43.75 40.19
CA HIS A 151 47.84 43.28 38.94
C HIS A 151 46.98 43.46 37.69
N ILE A 152 45.91 44.25 37.78
CA ILE A 152 44.89 44.39 36.71
C ILE A 152 45.51 44.78 35.35
N PHE A 153 46.50 45.68 35.30
CA PHE A 153 47.14 46.10 34.07
C PHE A 153 47.98 44.95 33.46
N ASP A 154 48.78 44.27 34.30
CA ASP A 154 49.68 43.21 33.81
C ASP A 154 48.88 41.99 33.32
N ASP A 155 47.84 41.61 34.00
CA ASP A 155 46.98 40.53 33.63
C ASP A 155 46.18 40.80 32.32
N LEU A 156 45.65 42.00 32.17
CA LEU A 156 45.00 42.42 30.92
C LEU A 156 46.02 42.53 29.79
N SER A 157 47.25 43.01 30.05
CA SER A 157 48.35 43.04 29.06
C SER A 157 48.75 41.63 28.61
N ALA A 158 48.81 40.68 29.55
CA ALA A 158 49.09 39.27 29.24
C ALA A 158 48.01 38.65 28.34
N MET A 159 46.77 39.03 28.47
CA MET A 159 45.70 38.55 27.56
C MET A 159 45.91 38.97 26.11
N ILE A 160 46.37 40.19 25.86
CA ILE A 160 46.68 40.71 24.52
C ILE A 160 47.92 39.99 23.96
N THR A 161 48.96 39.81 24.75
CA THR A 161 50.23 39.20 24.33
C THR A 161 50.02 37.75 23.83
N ARG A 162 49.09 37.02 24.44
CA ARG A 162 48.72 35.66 24.01
C ARG A 162 48.15 35.59 22.56
N THR A 163 47.55 36.66 22.08
CA THR A 163 46.92 36.72 20.74
C THR A 163 47.84 37.23 19.66
N HIS A 164 49.08 37.68 19.98
CA HIS A 164 50.02 38.32 19.05
C HIS A 164 49.47 39.53 18.28
N ALA A 165 48.39 40.15 18.80
CA ALA A 165 47.71 41.29 18.22
C ALA A 165 47.74 42.50 19.18
N HIS A 166 47.27 43.64 18.71
CA HIS A 166 47.10 44.82 19.59
C HIS A 166 45.81 44.79 20.39
N ASP A 167 44.97 43.82 20.15
CA ASP A 167 43.70 43.59 20.84
C ASP A 167 43.37 42.10 20.89
N GLY A 168 42.37 41.72 21.72
CA GLY A 168 41.96 40.34 21.83
C GLY A 168 40.77 40.14 22.74
N TRP A 169 40.13 38.98 22.50
CA TRP A 169 39.05 38.47 23.35
C TRP A 169 39.64 37.49 24.38
N ALA A 170 39.22 37.57 25.63
CA ALA A 170 39.65 36.68 26.66
C ALA A 170 38.47 36.18 27.52
N THR A 171 38.56 34.91 27.92
CA THR A 171 37.58 34.19 28.73
C THR A 171 38.30 33.37 29.81
N GLY A 172 37.60 32.98 30.88
CA GLY A 172 38.12 32.03 31.85
C GLY A 172 39.26 32.58 32.75
N TYR A 173 39.32 33.88 33.00
CA TYR A 173 40.25 34.42 33.93
C TYR A 173 39.94 33.98 35.38
N ASN A 174 40.90 33.38 36.07
CA ASN A 174 40.71 32.74 37.39
C ASN A 174 39.52 31.74 37.40
N ASP A 175 39.40 30.95 36.36
CA ASP A 175 38.33 29.95 36.16
C ASP A 175 36.91 30.55 36.14
N ASP A 176 36.74 31.87 35.98
CA ASP A 176 35.46 32.53 35.77
C ASP A 176 35.16 32.64 34.26
N PHE A 177 34.41 31.67 33.75
CA PHE A 177 33.93 31.63 32.35
C PHE A 177 32.62 32.40 32.14
N THR A 178 32.06 32.98 33.20
CA THR A 178 30.78 33.73 33.09
C THR A 178 30.95 35.09 32.44
N ARG A 179 32.22 35.60 32.41
CA ARG A 179 32.55 36.94 31.93
C ARG A 179 33.49 36.83 30.70
N ILE A 180 33.17 37.67 29.72
CA ILE A 180 33.93 37.80 28.48
C ILE A 180 34.54 39.20 28.46
N TYR A 181 35.85 39.24 28.15
CA TYR A 181 36.65 40.48 28.13
C TYR A 181 37.10 40.73 26.68
N TYR A 182 36.95 41.98 26.22
CA TYR A 182 37.67 42.52 25.07
C TYR A 182 38.69 43.52 25.58
N VAL A 183 39.95 43.34 25.21
CA VAL A 183 41.10 44.11 25.66
C VAL A 183 41.81 44.69 24.45
N LYS A 184 42.16 45.99 24.51
CA LYS A 184 42.84 46.67 23.41
C LYS A 184 43.92 47.59 23.96
N LYS A 185 45.16 47.40 23.47
CA LYS A 185 46.25 48.27 23.84
C LYS A 185 46.07 49.64 23.21
N ILE A 186 46.13 50.68 24.00
CA ILE A 186 46.06 52.08 23.55
C ILE A 186 47.50 52.57 23.28
N HIS A 187 48.33 52.51 24.31
CA HIS A 187 49.77 52.75 24.24
C HIS A 187 50.45 51.89 25.30
N ASP A 188 51.77 52.04 25.52
CA ASP A 188 52.51 51.12 26.39
C ASP A 188 52.09 51.13 27.86
N ASN A 189 51.42 52.20 28.31
CA ASN A 189 50.97 52.38 29.68
C ASN A 189 49.45 52.36 29.86
N ALA A 190 48.69 52.11 28.77
CA ALA A 190 47.22 52.18 28.82
C ALA A 190 46.55 51.05 28.00
N ILE A 191 45.57 50.42 28.60
CA ILE A 191 44.75 49.33 28.02
C ILE A 191 43.30 49.66 28.18
N LEU A 192 42.55 49.64 27.08
CA LEU A 192 41.07 49.67 27.13
C LEU A 192 40.56 48.28 27.45
N VAL A 193 39.59 48.20 28.35
CA VAL A 193 38.85 46.97 28.66
C VAL A 193 37.36 47.22 28.52
N ILE A 194 36.72 46.31 27.81
CA ILE A 194 35.24 46.19 27.79
C ILE A 194 34.93 44.77 28.23
N SER A 195 33.96 44.62 29.15
CA SER A 195 33.51 43.29 29.56
C SER A 195 32.00 43.19 29.64
N PHE A 196 31.47 42.01 29.43
CA PHE A 196 30.07 41.68 29.58
C PHE A 196 29.90 40.23 30.06
N TYR A 197 28.71 39.91 30.59
CA TYR A 197 28.41 38.52 30.96
C TYR A 197 28.09 37.69 29.72
N GLY A 198 28.60 36.45 29.66
CA GLY A 198 28.29 35.51 28.59
C GLY A 198 26.79 35.29 28.39
N SER A 199 25.96 35.45 29.44
CA SER A 199 24.50 35.38 29.36
C SER A 199 23.87 36.44 28.42
N GLU A 200 24.56 37.56 28.13
CA GLU A 200 24.08 38.56 27.16
C GLU A 200 24.06 37.99 25.73
N LEU A 201 24.87 36.98 25.44
CA LEU A 201 24.85 36.28 24.18
C LEU A 201 23.55 35.49 23.93
N GLY A 202 22.77 35.27 24.99
CA GLY A 202 21.41 34.71 24.85
C GLY A 202 20.57 35.52 23.85
N LYS A 203 20.68 36.83 23.86
CA LYS A 203 19.95 37.70 22.91
C LYS A 203 20.43 37.55 21.48
N VAL A 204 21.69 37.10 21.29
CA VAL A 204 22.30 36.86 19.97
C VAL A 204 21.84 35.53 19.38
N PHE A 205 21.64 34.55 20.27
CA PHE A 205 21.24 33.19 19.91
C PHE A 205 19.75 32.93 20.03
N ASP A 206 19.01 33.80 20.73
CA ASP A 206 17.58 33.64 20.96
C ASP A 206 16.81 33.90 19.67
N ASN A 207 16.33 32.81 19.08
CA ASN A 207 15.47 32.87 17.92
C ASN A 207 14.21 32.04 18.21
N PRO A 208 13.13 32.65 18.65
CA PRO A 208 11.95 31.97 19.20
C PRO A 208 11.20 31.10 18.19
N GLU A 209 11.48 31.22 16.89
CA GLU A 209 10.68 30.53 15.87
C GLU A 209 11.25 29.19 15.39
N THR A 210 12.45 28.80 15.82
CA THR A 210 13.18 27.87 14.94
C THR A 210 13.25 26.41 15.37
N MET A 211 13.39 26.08 16.63
CA MET A 211 13.34 24.67 17.05
C MET A 211 13.11 24.56 18.56
N THR A 212 11.93 24.16 18.95
CA THR A 212 11.64 23.85 20.35
C THR A 212 12.59 22.78 20.88
N GLY A 213 13.31 23.07 21.97
CA GLY A 213 14.22 22.10 22.60
C GLY A 213 15.63 22.01 21.97
N MET A 214 15.99 22.90 21.06
CA MET A 214 17.37 23.03 20.61
C MET A 214 18.22 23.66 21.71
N ASP A 215 19.36 23.05 21.97
CA ASP A 215 20.35 23.54 22.93
C ASP A 215 21.51 24.21 22.20
N VAL A 216 21.89 25.40 22.64
CA VAL A 216 22.97 26.20 22.04
C VAL A 216 24.07 26.39 23.05
N ARG A 217 25.29 26.08 22.64
CA ARG A 217 26.52 26.28 23.39
C ARG A 217 27.52 27.09 22.59
N LEU A 218 28.23 27.96 23.26
CA LEU A 218 29.40 28.62 22.72
C LEU A 218 30.62 28.21 23.55
N THR A 219 31.68 27.82 22.88
CA THR A 219 32.95 27.53 23.57
C THR A 219 34.05 28.48 23.11
N ASP A 220 35.06 28.66 23.96
CA ASP A 220 36.31 29.31 23.59
C ASP A 220 37.18 28.39 22.72
N ASN A 221 38.41 28.87 22.41
CA ASN A 221 39.39 28.12 21.63
C ASN A 221 39.97 26.89 22.36
N ASN A 222 39.78 26.79 23.68
CA ASN A 222 40.16 25.66 24.51
C ASN A 222 39.00 24.68 24.75
N TYR A 223 37.87 24.90 24.09
CA TYR A 223 36.63 24.13 24.24
C TYR A 223 35.94 24.27 25.61
N ASN A 224 36.26 25.32 26.38
CA ASN A 224 35.51 25.63 27.58
C ASN A 224 34.19 26.32 27.20
N VAL A 225 33.07 25.91 27.80
CA VAL A 225 31.77 26.50 27.56
C VAL A 225 31.69 27.89 28.20
N ILE A 226 31.53 28.92 27.38
CA ILE A 226 31.43 30.35 27.82
C ILE A 226 30.00 30.86 27.74
N TYR A 227 29.11 30.13 27.02
CA TYR A 227 27.67 30.32 26.99
C TYR A 227 26.97 28.98 26.75
N SER A 228 25.89 28.75 27.46
CA SER A 228 24.97 27.64 27.22
C SER A 228 23.53 28.05 27.54
N SER A 229 22.57 27.53 26.80
CA SER A 229 21.14 27.59 27.15
C SER A 229 20.90 26.94 28.51
N GLN A 230 21.76 26.01 28.93
CA GLN A 230 21.78 25.39 30.24
C GLN A 230 22.92 26.00 31.08
N ARG A 231 22.60 26.95 31.93
CA ARG A 231 23.59 27.73 32.70
C ARG A 231 24.62 26.89 33.48
N GLU A 232 24.24 25.70 33.90
CA GLU A 232 25.09 24.77 34.67
C GLU A 232 26.25 24.19 33.86
N GLU A 233 26.28 24.37 32.56
CA GLU A 233 27.35 23.92 31.67
C GLU A 233 28.45 24.95 31.49
N VAL A 234 28.22 26.20 31.84
CA VAL A 234 29.24 27.26 31.72
C VAL A 234 30.44 26.92 32.60
N GLY A 235 31.63 27.01 32.03
CA GLY A 235 32.89 26.62 32.63
C GLY A 235 33.28 25.16 32.51
N LYS A 236 32.40 24.31 32.04
CA LYS A 236 32.75 22.91 31.74
C LYS A 236 33.46 22.80 30.40
N VAL A 237 34.35 21.81 30.28
CA VAL A 237 34.95 21.47 29.00
C VAL A 237 33.98 20.70 28.16
N LEU A 238 33.94 20.98 26.86
CA LEU A 238 33.11 20.26 25.90
C LEU A 238 33.41 18.78 25.91
N GLN A 239 32.38 17.94 25.71
CA GLN A 239 32.54 16.47 25.68
C GLN A 239 33.53 16.04 24.63
N ASP A 240 34.37 15.04 24.99
CA ASP A 240 35.52 14.59 24.19
C ASP A 240 35.14 14.08 22.79
N ASP A 241 33.94 13.49 22.61
CA ASP A 241 33.50 13.01 21.31
C ASP A 241 33.13 14.17 20.36
N ILE A 242 32.52 15.24 20.86
CA ILE A 242 32.23 16.45 20.08
C ILE A 242 33.55 17.19 19.79
N ARG A 243 34.38 17.32 20.80
CA ARG A 243 35.67 17.98 20.68
C ARG A 243 36.55 17.34 19.63
N SER A 244 36.79 16.03 19.71
CA SER A 244 37.66 15.28 18.79
C SER A 244 37.16 15.34 17.33
N ARG A 245 35.85 15.44 17.14
CA ARG A 245 35.25 15.58 15.81
C ARG A 245 35.34 17.02 15.27
N ALA A 246 35.26 18.01 16.16
CA ALA A 246 35.29 19.44 15.82
C ALA A 246 36.71 19.94 15.51
N GLU A 247 37.71 19.32 16.10
CA GLU A 247 39.12 19.75 15.99
C GLU A 247 39.56 19.87 14.53
N GLY A 248 40.11 21.04 14.17
CA GLY A 248 40.61 21.32 12.82
C GLY A 248 39.54 21.52 11.74
N LYS A 249 38.24 21.56 12.08
CA LYS A 249 37.16 21.77 11.11
C LYS A 249 36.47 23.11 11.30
N ASN A 250 36.16 23.75 10.17
CA ASN A 250 35.40 25.01 10.19
C ASN A 250 33.89 24.80 10.42
N SER A 251 33.36 23.68 9.96
CA SER A 251 31.95 23.31 10.14
C SER A 251 31.81 21.81 10.08
N MET A 252 30.92 21.27 10.90
CA MET A 252 30.53 19.86 10.84
C MET A 252 29.11 19.64 11.35
N THR A 253 28.49 18.57 10.87
CA THR A 253 27.19 18.09 11.32
C THR A 253 27.24 16.59 11.44
N PHE A 254 26.80 16.05 12.57
CA PHE A 254 26.67 14.63 12.78
C PHE A 254 25.47 14.34 13.69
N MET A 255 25.01 13.10 13.67
CA MET A 255 23.91 12.62 14.48
C MET A 255 24.41 11.48 15.36
N ASP A 256 24.10 11.54 16.63
CA ASP A 256 24.20 10.42 17.55
C ASP A 256 22.79 9.87 17.90
N ASP A 257 22.70 8.94 18.86
CA ASP A 257 21.44 8.33 19.26
C ASP A 257 20.46 9.33 19.91
N GLN A 258 20.95 10.43 20.47
CA GLN A 258 20.15 11.39 21.25
C GLN A 258 20.01 12.75 20.58
N TYR A 259 21.03 13.19 19.83
CA TYR A 259 21.11 14.54 19.28
C TYR A 259 21.63 14.58 17.84
N LEU A 260 21.08 15.51 17.07
CA LEU A 260 21.71 16.03 15.87
C LEU A 260 22.58 17.22 16.29
N ILE A 261 23.88 17.13 16.14
CA ILE A 261 24.85 18.13 16.58
C ILE A 261 25.45 18.82 15.36
N THR A 262 25.42 20.16 15.39
CA THR A 262 26.07 21.00 14.40
C THR A 262 27.07 21.89 15.08
N VAL A 263 28.26 21.99 14.51
CA VAL A 263 29.37 22.81 15.04
C VAL A 263 29.87 23.74 13.96
N ASN A 264 30.01 25.03 14.28
CA ASN A 264 30.66 26.02 13.42
C ASN A 264 31.74 26.78 14.17
N ASN A 265 32.88 26.92 13.56
CA ASN A 265 33.97 27.74 14.07
C ASN A 265 33.81 29.19 13.63
N SER A 266 33.90 30.13 14.57
CA SER A 266 33.85 31.57 14.27
C SER A 266 35.24 32.11 13.87
N SER A 267 35.30 33.33 13.42
CA SER A 267 36.57 34.04 13.11
C SER A 267 37.45 34.26 14.33
N LYS A 268 36.93 34.12 15.55
CA LYS A 268 37.67 34.20 16.80
C LYS A 268 38.13 32.83 17.35
N HIS A 269 37.99 31.77 16.55
CA HIS A 269 38.24 30.38 16.96
C HIS A 269 37.30 29.88 18.07
N TRP A 270 36.14 30.51 18.25
CA TRP A 270 35.08 30.05 19.14
C TRP A 270 34.13 29.14 18.40
N TYR A 271 33.63 28.10 19.04
CA TYR A 271 32.76 27.15 18.41
C TYR A 271 31.30 27.35 18.83
N VAL A 272 30.44 27.63 17.87
CA VAL A 272 28.99 27.64 18.07
C VAL A 272 28.49 26.21 17.84
N ILE A 273 27.88 25.65 18.87
CA ILE A 273 27.39 24.28 18.87
C ILE A 273 25.89 24.28 19.09
N CYS A 274 25.13 23.69 18.16
CA CYS A 274 23.71 23.49 18.30
C CYS A 274 23.41 22.00 18.40
N SER A 275 22.63 21.60 19.41
CA SER A 275 22.19 20.23 19.65
C SER A 275 20.68 20.16 19.55
N VAL A 276 20.15 19.40 18.60
CA VAL A 276 18.72 19.17 18.38
C VAL A 276 18.36 17.76 18.82
N PRO A 277 17.42 17.55 19.77
CA PRO A 277 17.07 16.20 20.21
C PRO A 277 16.50 15.35 19.06
N THR A 278 17.04 14.15 18.86
CA THR A 278 16.56 13.20 17.83
C THR A 278 15.12 12.76 18.06
N LYS A 279 14.63 12.82 19.31
CA LYS A 279 13.23 12.54 19.65
C LYS A 279 12.23 13.41 18.87
N MET A 280 12.58 14.67 18.59
CA MET A 280 11.71 15.55 17.80
C MET A 280 11.58 15.05 16.35
N ILE A 281 12.70 14.60 15.78
CA ILE A 281 12.75 14.00 14.44
C ILE A 281 11.95 12.70 14.42
N LEU A 282 12.07 11.89 15.49
CA LEU A 282 11.38 10.60 15.62
C LEU A 282 9.87 10.76 15.81
N ASN A 283 9.41 11.77 16.53
CA ASN A 283 7.97 12.02 16.71
C ASN A 283 7.30 12.39 15.38
N GLU A 284 7.85 13.33 14.62
CA GLU A 284 7.35 13.67 13.28
C GLU A 284 7.40 12.48 12.33
N LYS A 285 8.46 11.64 12.44
CA LYS A 285 8.57 10.40 11.68
C LYS A 285 7.44 9.43 12.01
N ASN A 286 7.16 9.19 13.29
CA ASN A 286 6.12 8.27 13.74
C ASN A 286 4.72 8.71 13.27
N ASP A 287 4.43 10.00 13.33
CA ASP A 287 3.17 10.56 12.84
C ASP A 287 3.01 10.36 11.32
N MET A 288 4.09 10.57 10.56
CA MET A 288 4.09 10.32 9.11
C MET A 288 3.99 8.83 8.79
N GLU A 289 4.65 7.95 9.53
CA GLU A 289 4.54 6.49 9.37
C GLU A 289 3.11 6.01 9.64
N LEU A 290 2.48 6.50 10.69
CA LEU A 290 1.08 6.20 11.01
C LEU A 290 0.13 6.68 9.89
N TYR A 291 0.36 7.88 9.37
CA TYR A 291 -0.43 8.41 8.25
C TYR A 291 -0.28 7.54 6.98
N ILE A 292 0.94 7.16 6.62
CA ILE A 292 1.22 6.28 5.48
C ILE A 292 0.51 4.94 5.67
N LEU A 293 0.55 4.36 6.89
CA LEU A 293 -0.11 3.11 7.22
C LEU A 293 -1.64 3.21 7.07
N MET A 294 -2.25 4.29 7.57
CA MET A 294 -3.71 4.51 7.45
C MET A 294 -4.13 4.64 5.99
N VAL A 295 -3.39 5.40 5.18
CA VAL A 295 -3.68 5.55 3.74
C VAL A 295 -3.51 4.21 3.01
N ALA A 296 -2.47 3.44 3.35
CA ALA A 296 -2.23 2.11 2.78
C ALA A 296 -3.36 1.13 3.13
N LEU A 297 -3.83 1.15 4.38
CA LEU A 297 -4.97 0.32 4.83
C LEU A 297 -6.26 0.69 4.09
N ALA A 298 -6.56 1.99 3.98
CA ALA A 298 -7.73 2.46 3.24
C ALA A 298 -7.68 2.04 1.77
N ALA A 299 -6.53 2.21 1.12
CA ALA A 299 -6.31 1.78 -0.26
C ALA A 299 -6.47 0.26 -0.43
N ALA A 300 -5.98 -0.54 0.52
CA ALA A 300 -6.13 -1.99 0.51
C ALA A 300 -7.62 -2.41 0.60
N VAL A 301 -8.39 -1.78 1.49
CA VAL A 301 -9.83 -2.05 1.64
C VAL A 301 -10.57 -1.72 0.33
N ILE A 302 -10.34 -0.54 -0.25
CA ILE A 302 -10.96 -0.12 -1.51
C ILE A 302 -10.61 -1.09 -2.64
N ALA A 303 -9.34 -1.48 -2.74
CA ALA A 303 -8.87 -2.38 -3.79
C ALA A 303 -9.46 -3.78 -3.65
N ILE A 304 -9.64 -4.30 -2.43
CA ILE A 304 -10.32 -5.57 -2.18
C ILE A 304 -11.79 -5.49 -2.59
N LEU A 305 -12.50 -4.43 -2.23
CA LEU A 305 -13.92 -4.24 -2.60
C LEU A 305 -14.08 -4.18 -4.12
N LEU A 306 -13.25 -3.40 -4.82
CA LEU A 306 -13.25 -3.33 -6.29
C LEU A 306 -12.89 -4.68 -6.92
N GLY A 307 -11.95 -5.42 -6.34
CA GLY A 307 -11.57 -6.76 -6.79
C GLY A 307 -12.71 -7.77 -6.68
N ILE A 308 -13.47 -7.71 -5.59
CA ILE A 308 -14.67 -8.55 -5.41
C ILE A 308 -15.73 -8.19 -6.45
N GLU A 309 -16.06 -6.91 -6.62
CA GLU A 309 -17.04 -6.42 -7.57
C GLU A 309 -16.68 -6.83 -9.01
N LEU A 310 -15.44 -6.60 -9.42
CA LEU A 310 -14.93 -7.00 -10.74
C LEU A 310 -15.00 -8.51 -10.95
N SER A 311 -14.65 -9.30 -9.93
CA SER A 311 -14.74 -10.77 -10.01
C SER A 311 -16.16 -11.26 -10.16
N LEU A 312 -17.14 -10.63 -9.49
CA LEU A 312 -18.55 -10.96 -9.63
C LEU A 312 -19.05 -10.61 -11.04
N HIS A 313 -18.67 -9.46 -11.56
CA HIS A 313 -19.09 -9.02 -12.91
C HIS A 313 -18.50 -9.88 -14.03
N ILE A 314 -17.27 -10.30 -13.95
CA ILE A 314 -16.62 -11.14 -14.98
C ILE A 314 -17.14 -12.57 -14.92
N THR A 315 -17.45 -13.10 -13.74
CA THR A 315 -17.76 -14.53 -13.59
C THR A 315 -19.22 -14.87 -13.92
N ALA A 316 -20.16 -13.94 -13.73
CA ALA A 316 -21.58 -14.16 -14.02
C ALA A 316 -21.83 -14.52 -15.52
N PRO A 317 -21.34 -13.76 -16.51
CA PRO A 317 -21.52 -14.10 -17.92
C PRO A 317 -20.83 -15.41 -18.32
N VAL A 318 -19.64 -15.70 -17.77
CA VAL A 318 -18.92 -16.95 -18.08
C VAL A 318 -19.70 -18.17 -17.63
N THR A 319 -20.34 -18.13 -16.47
CA THR A 319 -21.16 -19.25 -15.96
C THR A 319 -22.36 -19.51 -16.89
N ASN A 320 -23.01 -18.46 -17.37
CA ASN A 320 -24.16 -18.58 -18.27
C ASN A 320 -23.75 -19.15 -19.63
N VAL A 321 -22.61 -18.75 -20.16
CA VAL A 321 -22.07 -19.28 -21.42
C VAL A 321 -21.73 -20.75 -21.28
N VAL A 322 -21.08 -21.16 -20.21
CA VAL A 322 -20.71 -22.56 -19.95
C VAL A 322 -21.96 -23.43 -19.83
N SER A 323 -22.97 -23.02 -19.06
CA SER A 323 -24.23 -23.78 -18.90
C SER A 323 -25.00 -23.89 -20.21
N THR A 324 -25.00 -22.83 -21.05
CA THR A 324 -25.65 -22.84 -22.35
C THR A 324 -24.92 -23.78 -23.33
N LEU A 325 -23.58 -23.78 -23.32
CA LEU A 325 -22.77 -24.69 -24.14
C LEU A 325 -22.96 -26.15 -23.73
N ASP A 326 -23.03 -26.42 -22.43
CA ASP A 326 -23.26 -27.75 -21.90
C ASP A 326 -24.65 -28.27 -22.29
N SER A 327 -25.68 -27.42 -22.15
CA SER A 327 -27.05 -27.75 -22.58
C SER A 327 -27.11 -28.03 -24.08
N LYS A 328 -26.46 -27.23 -24.92
CA LYS A 328 -26.40 -27.44 -26.37
C LYS A 328 -25.61 -28.70 -26.78
N ALA A 329 -24.65 -29.10 -25.97
CA ALA A 329 -23.85 -30.28 -26.21
C ALA A 329 -24.64 -31.60 -25.97
N HIS A 330 -25.61 -31.59 -25.03
CA HIS A 330 -26.23 -32.81 -24.54
C HIS A 330 -27.75 -32.92 -24.87
N LYS A 331 -28.42 -31.82 -25.17
CA LYS A 331 -29.88 -31.82 -25.41
C LYS A 331 -30.24 -31.39 -26.84
N ASP A 332 -31.34 -31.88 -27.34
CA ASP A 332 -32.04 -31.32 -28.52
C ASP A 332 -32.70 -30.00 -28.10
N LEU A 333 -32.40 -28.92 -28.83
CA LEU A 333 -32.80 -27.56 -28.46
C LEU A 333 -34.33 -27.32 -28.60
N LEU A 334 -35.01 -28.10 -29.46
CA LEU A 334 -36.42 -27.94 -29.65
C LEU A 334 -37.25 -28.70 -28.61
N THR A 335 -36.90 -29.94 -28.38
CA THR A 335 -37.70 -30.83 -27.54
C THR A 335 -37.17 -30.86 -26.08
N GLY A 336 -35.91 -30.44 -25.83
CA GLY A 336 -35.26 -30.53 -24.54
C GLY A 336 -34.91 -31.98 -24.08
N LEU A 337 -35.13 -32.97 -24.92
CA LEU A 337 -34.72 -34.36 -24.73
C LEU A 337 -33.22 -34.52 -24.98
N LEU A 338 -32.66 -35.67 -24.69
CA LEU A 338 -31.27 -35.96 -25.10
C LEU A 338 -31.15 -35.88 -26.64
N ASN A 339 -30.06 -35.28 -27.12
CA ASN A 339 -29.72 -35.36 -28.52
C ASN A 339 -29.22 -36.78 -28.86
N LYS A 340 -29.14 -37.10 -30.14
CA LYS A 340 -28.71 -38.43 -30.63
C LYS A 340 -27.46 -38.95 -29.92
N ARG A 341 -26.43 -38.13 -29.92
CA ARG A 341 -25.12 -38.52 -29.33
C ARG A 341 -25.23 -38.85 -27.86
N SER A 342 -25.88 -37.96 -27.12
CA SER A 342 -26.00 -38.13 -25.66
C SER A 342 -26.93 -39.29 -25.30
N PHE A 343 -27.96 -39.55 -26.10
CA PHE A 343 -28.81 -40.74 -25.94
C PHE A 343 -28.02 -42.01 -26.16
N GLU A 344 -27.26 -42.11 -27.25
CA GLU A 344 -26.38 -43.25 -27.56
C GLU A 344 -25.35 -43.54 -26.48
N GLU A 345 -24.64 -42.49 -26.04
CA GLU A 345 -23.60 -42.60 -24.99
C GLU A 345 -24.23 -43.06 -23.66
N THR A 346 -25.42 -42.49 -23.29
CA THR A 346 -26.09 -42.80 -22.04
C THR A 346 -26.70 -44.20 -22.02
N ALA A 347 -27.42 -44.57 -23.07
CA ALA A 347 -28.02 -45.92 -23.20
C ALA A 347 -26.94 -47.02 -23.31
N GLY A 348 -25.87 -46.76 -24.08
CA GLY A 348 -24.74 -47.68 -24.20
C GLY A 348 -23.99 -47.86 -22.89
N SER A 349 -23.78 -46.77 -22.12
CA SER A 349 -23.15 -46.87 -20.80
C SER A 349 -24.03 -47.62 -19.79
N ALA A 350 -25.36 -47.41 -19.84
CA ALA A 350 -26.30 -48.13 -19.01
C ALA A 350 -26.29 -49.63 -19.26
N LEU A 351 -26.21 -50.02 -20.51
CA LEU A 351 -26.11 -51.45 -20.89
C LEU A 351 -24.77 -52.07 -20.44
N SER A 352 -23.66 -51.34 -20.63
CA SER A 352 -22.30 -51.85 -20.32
C SER A 352 -22.02 -51.89 -18.83
N SER A 353 -22.61 -51.00 -18.04
CA SER A 353 -22.34 -50.89 -16.58
C SER A 353 -23.13 -51.87 -15.71
N SER A 354 -24.09 -52.54 -16.26
CA SER A 354 -24.92 -53.48 -15.46
C SER A 354 -24.31 -54.88 -15.40
N LEU A 355 -23.82 -55.20 -14.21
CA LEU A 355 -23.47 -56.60 -13.83
C LEU A 355 -24.72 -57.48 -13.75
N SER A 356 -25.92 -56.94 -13.85
CA SER A 356 -27.21 -57.62 -13.80
C SER A 356 -27.86 -57.67 -15.18
N LEU A 357 -28.25 -58.81 -15.63
CA LEU A 357 -29.09 -59.02 -16.82
C LEU A 357 -30.55 -58.59 -16.59
N SER A 358 -30.77 -57.53 -15.86
CA SER A 358 -32.14 -56.99 -15.63
C SER A 358 -32.76 -56.61 -16.95
N PRO A 359 -34.02 -57.03 -17.19
CA PRO A 359 -34.69 -56.77 -18.47
C PRO A 359 -34.83 -55.25 -18.69
N ARG A 360 -34.53 -54.81 -19.91
CA ARG A 360 -34.61 -53.40 -20.41
C ARG A 360 -35.19 -53.40 -21.80
N ALA A 361 -35.51 -52.22 -22.32
CA ALA A 361 -36.00 -52.11 -23.70
C ALA A 361 -35.43 -50.88 -24.39
N ILE A 362 -35.23 -50.97 -25.69
CA ILE A 362 -35.06 -49.82 -26.57
C ILE A 362 -36.36 -49.71 -27.42
N ILE A 363 -36.91 -48.56 -27.43
CA ILE A 363 -38.12 -48.19 -28.19
C ILE A 363 -37.69 -47.11 -29.16
N LEU A 364 -37.83 -47.31 -30.45
CA LEU A 364 -37.68 -46.31 -31.51
C LEU A 364 -39.06 -45.88 -31.98
N LEU A 365 -39.27 -44.62 -32.10
CA LEU A 365 -40.51 -44.00 -32.53
C LEU A 365 -40.22 -43.06 -33.72
N ASP A 366 -41.03 -43.14 -34.73
CA ASP A 366 -41.02 -42.26 -35.89
C ASP A 366 -42.46 -41.73 -36.15
N LEU A 367 -42.57 -40.42 -36.38
CA LEU A 367 -43.85 -39.81 -36.60
C LEU A 367 -44.33 -40.02 -38.01
N ASP A 368 -45.45 -40.72 -38.17
CA ASP A 368 -46.01 -41.04 -39.46
C ASP A 368 -46.50 -39.78 -40.19
N ASN A 369 -46.13 -39.64 -41.45
CA ASN A 369 -46.53 -38.53 -42.32
C ASN A 369 -46.15 -37.13 -41.83
N PHE A 370 -45.11 -37.00 -40.98
CA PHE A 370 -44.67 -35.73 -40.43
C PHE A 370 -44.24 -34.72 -41.51
N LYS A 371 -43.64 -35.19 -42.58
CA LYS A 371 -43.29 -34.36 -43.74
C LYS A 371 -44.57 -33.71 -44.35
N GLY A 372 -45.67 -34.45 -44.46
CA GLY A 372 -46.93 -33.89 -44.92
C GLY A 372 -47.50 -32.78 -44.04
N VAL A 373 -47.28 -32.91 -42.75
CA VAL A 373 -47.62 -31.85 -41.79
C VAL A 373 -46.83 -30.57 -42.05
N ASN A 374 -45.49 -30.71 -42.21
CA ASN A 374 -44.64 -29.57 -42.53
C ASN A 374 -44.97 -28.91 -43.85
N ASP A 375 -45.26 -29.72 -44.88
CA ASP A 375 -45.57 -29.23 -46.23
C ASP A 375 -46.89 -28.48 -46.29
N THR A 376 -47.85 -28.80 -45.40
CA THR A 376 -49.19 -28.19 -45.41
C THR A 376 -49.39 -27.15 -44.34
N LEU A 377 -48.90 -27.32 -43.12
CA LEU A 377 -49.09 -26.43 -42.00
C LEU A 377 -47.88 -25.56 -41.67
N GLY A 378 -46.75 -25.81 -42.37
CA GLY A 378 -45.52 -25.09 -42.20
C GLY A 378 -44.64 -25.64 -41.07
N HIS A 379 -43.34 -25.38 -41.16
CA HIS A 379 -42.34 -25.86 -40.20
C HIS A 379 -42.58 -25.43 -38.75
N SER A 380 -43.11 -24.22 -38.53
CA SER A 380 -43.45 -23.75 -37.17
C SER A 380 -44.52 -24.59 -36.48
N TYR A 381 -45.45 -25.18 -37.24
CA TYR A 381 -46.42 -26.11 -36.70
C TYR A 381 -45.79 -27.48 -36.45
N GLY A 382 -44.94 -27.96 -37.35
CA GLY A 382 -44.16 -29.17 -37.14
C GLY A 382 -43.28 -29.10 -35.91
N ASP A 383 -42.65 -27.96 -35.66
CA ASP A 383 -41.83 -27.74 -34.43
C ASP A 383 -42.70 -27.89 -33.16
N LYS A 384 -43.90 -27.33 -33.12
CA LYS A 384 -44.85 -27.52 -32.01
C LYS A 384 -45.25 -28.98 -31.83
N VAL A 385 -45.43 -29.71 -32.90
CA VAL A 385 -45.69 -31.16 -32.86
C VAL A 385 -44.57 -31.89 -32.21
N LEU A 386 -43.33 -31.61 -32.61
CA LEU A 386 -42.13 -32.21 -32.02
C LEU A 386 -41.93 -31.88 -30.53
N GLU A 387 -42.18 -30.63 -30.15
CA GLU A 387 -42.18 -30.20 -28.72
C GLU A 387 -43.22 -31.00 -27.93
N ASN A 388 -44.44 -31.10 -28.44
CA ASN A 388 -45.54 -31.83 -27.78
C ASN A 388 -45.23 -33.33 -27.67
N VAL A 389 -44.65 -33.95 -28.69
CA VAL A 389 -44.16 -35.36 -28.63
C VAL A 389 -43.13 -35.52 -27.50
N GLY A 390 -42.20 -34.57 -27.36
CA GLY A 390 -41.28 -34.56 -26.26
C GLY A 390 -41.96 -34.51 -24.86
N GLU A 391 -43.07 -33.75 -24.77
CA GLU A 391 -43.88 -33.70 -23.54
C GLU A 391 -44.66 -34.98 -23.29
N ILE A 392 -45.23 -35.58 -24.35
CA ILE A 392 -45.93 -36.88 -24.26
C ILE A 392 -44.94 -37.96 -23.76
N LEU A 393 -43.76 -38.02 -24.31
CA LEU A 393 -42.74 -38.96 -23.85
C LEU A 393 -42.37 -38.76 -22.39
N ARG A 394 -42.19 -37.52 -21.93
CA ARG A 394 -41.90 -37.24 -20.49
C ARG A 394 -43.07 -37.65 -19.57
N ARG A 395 -44.31 -37.55 -20.01
CA ARG A 395 -45.49 -37.96 -19.21
C ARG A 395 -45.68 -39.48 -19.20
N THR A 396 -45.28 -40.14 -20.28
CA THR A 396 -45.50 -41.56 -20.44
C THR A 396 -44.41 -42.40 -19.72
N PHE A 397 -43.18 -41.95 -19.75
CA PHE A 397 -42.04 -42.67 -19.16
C PHE A 397 -41.59 -42.04 -17.84
N SER A 398 -40.80 -42.78 -17.09
CA SER A 398 -40.32 -42.34 -15.78
C SER A 398 -39.05 -41.50 -15.91
N ASP A 399 -38.71 -40.75 -14.81
CA ASP A 399 -37.43 -40.02 -14.74
C ASP A 399 -36.20 -40.89 -14.76
N GLU A 400 -36.37 -42.20 -14.57
CA GLU A 400 -35.24 -43.18 -14.62
C GLU A 400 -34.94 -43.64 -16.07
N ASP A 401 -35.87 -43.37 -17.01
CA ASP A 401 -35.74 -43.74 -18.41
C ASP A 401 -35.05 -42.63 -19.21
N TYR A 402 -34.33 -43.00 -20.27
CA TYR A 402 -33.69 -42.02 -21.14
C TYR A 402 -34.52 -41.75 -22.37
N LEU A 403 -34.80 -40.46 -22.56
CA LEU A 403 -35.62 -40.02 -23.70
C LEU A 403 -34.73 -39.17 -24.62
N GLY A 404 -34.67 -39.48 -25.89
CA GLY A 404 -33.87 -38.77 -26.88
C GLY A 404 -34.65 -38.48 -28.16
N ARG A 405 -34.26 -37.36 -28.82
CA ARG A 405 -34.59 -37.11 -30.22
C ARG A 405 -33.34 -37.44 -31.03
N ILE A 406 -33.47 -38.45 -31.91
CA ILE A 406 -32.32 -39.06 -32.64
C ILE A 406 -32.29 -38.67 -34.12
N GLY A 407 -33.37 -38.09 -34.65
CA GLY A 407 -33.52 -37.62 -36.02
C GLY A 407 -34.50 -36.46 -36.13
N GLY A 408 -34.90 -36.11 -37.32
CA GLY A 408 -35.87 -35.05 -37.59
C GLY A 408 -37.22 -35.27 -36.87
N ASP A 409 -37.83 -36.41 -37.12
CA ASP A 409 -39.13 -36.89 -36.59
C ASP A 409 -38.97 -38.22 -35.82
N GLU A 410 -37.73 -38.61 -35.55
CA GLU A 410 -37.37 -39.82 -34.84
C GLU A 410 -37.03 -39.59 -33.39
N PHE A 411 -37.64 -40.36 -32.50
CA PHE A 411 -37.39 -40.37 -31.07
C PHE A 411 -36.98 -41.75 -30.59
N ALA A 412 -36.26 -41.78 -29.49
CA ALA A 412 -35.86 -43.02 -28.85
C ALA A 412 -36.09 -42.99 -27.36
N VAL A 413 -36.51 -44.10 -26.81
CA VAL A 413 -36.64 -44.33 -25.38
C VAL A 413 -35.78 -45.54 -24.99
N PHE A 414 -34.96 -45.34 -23.97
CA PHE A 414 -34.30 -46.46 -23.29
C PHE A 414 -34.99 -46.66 -21.97
N LEU A 415 -35.75 -47.73 -21.86
CA LEU A 415 -36.45 -48.12 -20.66
C LEU A 415 -35.48 -48.89 -19.75
N ASN A 416 -35.12 -48.27 -18.64
CA ASN A 416 -34.07 -48.76 -17.75
C ASN A 416 -34.53 -49.91 -16.85
N SER A 417 -35.81 -49.95 -16.48
CA SER A 417 -36.38 -51.01 -15.67
C SER A 417 -37.91 -51.09 -15.84
N ALA A 418 -38.47 -52.26 -15.67
CA ALA A 418 -39.91 -52.44 -15.44
C ALA A 418 -40.20 -52.45 -13.93
N PRO A 419 -41.45 -52.14 -13.51
CA PRO A 419 -41.88 -52.31 -12.14
C PRO A 419 -41.73 -53.78 -11.68
N LYS A 420 -41.32 -54.00 -10.40
CA LYS A 420 -40.97 -55.31 -9.87
C LYS A 420 -41.99 -56.43 -10.08
N ASN A 421 -43.24 -56.08 -10.33
CA ASN A 421 -44.36 -57.04 -10.44
C ASN A 421 -44.85 -57.22 -11.90
N LYS A 422 -44.12 -56.70 -12.90
CA LYS A 422 -44.50 -56.80 -14.32
C LYS A 422 -43.39 -57.35 -15.16
N ASP A 423 -43.77 -58.22 -16.11
CA ASP A 423 -42.87 -58.61 -17.19
C ASP A 423 -42.50 -57.41 -18.07
N ILE A 424 -41.25 -57.37 -18.54
CA ILE A 424 -40.79 -56.23 -19.33
C ILE A 424 -41.55 -56.05 -20.64
N ARG A 425 -41.92 -57.15 -21.31
CA ARG A 425 -42.66 -57.13 -22.54
C ARG A 425 -44.06 -56.58 -22.32
N GLU A 426 -44.74 -57.04 -21.26
CA GLU A 426 -46.08 -56.57 -20.85
C GLU A 426 -46.03 -55.06 -20.51
N TYR A 427 -45.01 -54.61 -19.76
CA TYR A 427 -44.85 -53.22 -19.42
C TYR A 427 -44.58 -52.33 -20.65
N VAL A 428 -43.73 -52.74 -21.57
CA VAL A 428 -43.46 -52.06 -22.83
C VAL A 428 -44.68 -52.02 -23.71
N THR A 429 -45.49 -53.09 -23.76
CA THR A 429 -46.76 -53.16 -24.51
C THR A 429 -47.71 -52.07 -23.97
N GLU A 430 -47.91 -51.97 -22.69
CA GLU A 430 -48.74 -50.92 -22.07
C GLU A 430 -48.25 -49.50 -22.42
N LYS A 431 -46.94 -49.29 -22.44
CA LYS A 431 -46.36 -47.99 -22.78
C LYS A 431 -46.53 -47.65 -24.27
N CYS A 432 -46.35 -48.60 -25.15
CA CYS A 432 -46.58 -48.43 -26.57
C CYS A 432 -48.08 -48.20 -26.92
N ASP A 433 -48.99 -48.95 -26.27
CA ASP A 433 -50.43 -48.70 -26.39
C ASP A 433 -50.81 -47.27 -25.91
N GLN A 434 -50.28 -46.86 -24.76
CA GLN A 434 -50.48 -45.51 -24.25
C GLN A 434 -49.95 -44.44 -25.22
N LEU A 435 -48.78 -44.61 -25.81
CA LEU A 435 -48.23 -43.67 -26.78
C LEU A 435 -49.09 -43.57 -28.04
N CYS A 436 -49.52 -44.71 -28.59
CA CYS A 436 -50.42 -44.75 -29.76
C CYS A 436 -51.76 -44.06 -29.48
N GLU A 437 -52.31 -44.27 -28.28
CA GLU A 437 -53.55 -43.62 -27.85
C GLU A 437 -53.36 -42.09 -27.66
N GLU A 438 -52.27 -41.66 -27.02
CA GLU A 438 -51.94 -40.24 -26.87
C GLU A 438 -51.77 -39.54 -28.21
N PHE A 439 -51.14 -40.16 -29.22
CA PHE A 439 -51.04 -39.60 -30.57
C PHE A 439 -52.39 -39.49 -31.25
N ARG A 440 -53.24 -40.53 -31.16
CA ARG A 440 -54.59 -40.48 -31.73
C ARG A 440 -55.44 -39.40 -31.12
N ASN A 441 -55.37 -39.19 -29.82
CA ASN A 441 -56.16 -38.21 -29.07
C ASN A 441 -55.72 -36.77 -29.28
N ASN A 442 -54.40 -36.54 -29.42
CA ASN A 442 -53.87 -35.18 -29.51
C ASN A 442 -53.77 -34.64 -30.94
N TYR A 443 -53.87 -35.52 -31.99
CA TYR A 443 -53.64 -35.11 -33.37
C TYR A 443 -54.75 -35.53 -34.36
N THR A 444 -55.92 -35.77 -33.86
CA THR A 444 -57.13 -35.85 -34.71
C THR A 444 -57.63 -34.42 -34.94
N GLY A 445 -57.45 -33.88 -36.16
CA GLY A 445 -58.04 -32.63 -36.55
C GLY A 445 -59.54 -32.70 -36.45
N SER A 446 -60.23 -31.63 -35.97
CA SER A 446 -61.66 -31.52 -35.84
C SER A 446 -62.41 -31.71 -37.18
N ASP A 447 -61.68 -31.59 -38.31
CA ASP A 447 -62.21 -31.77 -39.70
C ASP A 447 -61.58 -33.02 -40.38
N GLY A 448 -60.81 -33.86 -39.67
CA GLY A 448 -60.22 -35.07 -40.23
C GLY A 448 -59.03 -34.83 -41.18
N SER A 449 -58.58 -33.58 -41.32
CA SER A 449 -57.62 -33.19 -42.36
C SER A 449 -56.18 -33.55 -41.99
N TYR A 450 -55.83 -33.77 -40.71
CA TYR A 450 -54.52 -34.20 -40.26
C TYR A 450 -54.56 -35.23 -39.15
N LYS A 451 -54.03 -36.41 -39.43
CA LYS A 451 -53.83 -37.45 -38.45
C LYS A 451 -52.31 -37.70 -38.31
N ILE A 452 -51.75 -37.40 -37.15
CA ILE A 452 -50.41 -37.78 -36.79
C ILE A 452 -50.50 -39.04 -35.95
N SER A 453 -49.78 -40.06 -36.39
CA SER A 453 -49.58 -41.29 -35.62
C SER A 453 -48.08 -41.60 -35.52
N GLY A 454 -47.74 -42.54 -34.75
CA GLY A 454 -46.35 -43.01 -34.61
C GLY A 454 -46.22 -44.46 -34.95
N SER A 455 -45.21 -44.79 -35.74
CA SER A 455 -44.74 -46.14 -35.91
C SER A 455 -43.64 -46.41 -34.87
N ILE A 456 -43.71 -47.57 -34.21
CA ILE A 456 -42.81 -47.88 -33.11
C ILE A 456 -42.15 -49.26 -33.33
N GLY A 457 -40.81 -49.30 -33.09
CA GLY A 457 -40.03 -50.57 -33.08
C GLY A 457 -39.45 -50.81 -31.72
N VAL A 458 -39.54 -52.06 -31.25
CA VAL A 458 -39.14 -52.41 -29.87
C VAL A 458 -38.15 -53.56 -29.87
N THR A 459 -37.09 -53.43 -29.08
CA THR A 459 -36.18 -54.54 -28.74
C THR A 459 -36.07 -54.68 -27.20
N LEU A 460 -35.86 -55.91 -26.79
CA LEU A 460 -35.73 -56.29 -25.38
C LEU A 460 -34.31 -56.76 -25.04
N PHE A 461 -33.70 -56.18 -24.05
CA PHE A 461 -32.46 -56.67 -23.48
C PHE A 461 -32.77 -57.61 -22.33
N PRO A 462 -32.05 -58.74 -22.22
CA PRO A 462 -30.96 -59.23 -23.08
C PRO A 462 -31.45 -60.17 -24.22
N ALA A 463 -32.77 -60.33 -24.44
CA ALA A 463 -33.34 -61.34 -25.35
C ALA A 463 -32.97 -61.05 -26.80
N ASP A 464 -33.01 -59.82 -27.25
CA ASP A 464 -32.78 -59.44 -28.66
C ASP A 464 -31.34 -58.95 -28.92
N GLY A 465 -30.50 -58.80 -27.85
CA GLY A 465 -29.14 -58.37 -27.99
C GLY A 465 -28.54 -57.89 -26.66
N ARG A 466 -27.21 -57.64 -26.64
CA ARG A 466 -26.50 -57.26 -25.46
C ARG A 466 -25.82 -55.88 -25.54
N GLU A 467 -25.65 -55.36 -26.74
CA GLU A 467 -24.98 -54.08 -26.98
C GLU A 467 -25.94 -53.07 -27.63
N TYR A 468 -25.74 -51.81 -27.37
CA TYR A 468 -26.60 -50.74 -27.88
C TYR A 468 -26.70 -50.76 -29.43
N PRO A 469 -25.61 -50.88 -30.23
CA PRO A 469 -25.72 -50.87 -31.68
C PRO A 469 -26.55 -52.04 -32.22
N GLU A 470 -26.47 -53.25 -31.61
CA GLU A 470 -27.23 -54.43 -31.99
C GLU A 470 -28.73 -54.22 -31.72
N LEU A 471 -29.06 -53.79 -30.48
CA LEU A 471 -30.47 -53.53 -30.09
C LEU A 471 -31.09 -52.41 -30.91
N TYR A 472 -30.33 -51.34 -31.19
CA TYR A 472 -30.78 -50.24 -32.02
C TYR A 472 -31.11 -50.68 -33.45
N SER A 473 -30.22 -51.44 -34.09
CA SER A 473 -30.44 -51.96 -35.44
C SER A 473 -31.66 -52.88 -35.53
N LYS A 474 -31.85 -53.74 -34.54
CA LYS A 474 -33.02 -54.61 -34.44
C LYS A 474 -34.32 -53.85 -34.17
N ALA A 475 -34.28 -52.79 -33.33
CA ALA A 475 -35.42 -51.91 -33.14
C ALA A 475 -35.81 -51.14 -34.39
N ASP A 476 -34.82 -50.73 -35.21
CA ASP A 476 -35.04 -50.06 -36.49
C ASP A 476 -35.71 -51.04 -37.50
N THR A 477 -35.28 -52.33 -37.53
CA THR A 477 -35.95 -53.35 -38.32
C THR A 477 -37.39 -53.53 -37.91
N ALA A 478 -37.70 -53.58 -36.64
CA ALA A 478 -39.04 -53.63 -36.09
C ALA A 478 -39.89 -52.39 -36.42
N LEU A 479 -39.29 -51.20 -36.32
CA LEU A 479 -39.92 -49.92 -36.71
C LEU A 479 -40.27 -49.90 -38.19
N TYR A 480 -39.38 -50.37 -39.05
CA TYR A 480 -39.63 -50.46 -40.48
C TYR A 480 -40.80 -51.41 -40.75
N HIS A 481 -40.95 -52.50 -40.04
CA HIS A 481 -42.11 -53.42 -40.17
C HIS A 481 -43.40 -52.72 -39.74
N SER A 482 -43.41 -51.95 -38.63
CA SER A 482 -44.59 -51.14 -38.21
C SER A 482 -45.03 -50.17 -39.31
N LYS A 483 -44.07 -49.51 -39.98
CA LYS A 483 -44.39 -48.63 -41.14
C LYS A 483 -44.98 -49.39 -42.32
N LYS A 484 -44.57 -50.65 -42.59
CA LYS A 484 -45.10 -51.47 -43.67
C LYS A 484 -46.51 -52.07 -43.43
N VAL A 485 -46.79 -52.43 -42.17
CA VAL A 485 -48.05 -53.14 -41.81
C VAL A 485 -49.24 -52.18 -41.73
N GLY A 486 -49.01 -50.86 -41.91
CA GLY A 486 -50.09 -49.89 -41.97
C GLY A 486 -49.91 -48.66 -41.13
N LYS A 487 -48.71 -48.51 -40.44
CA LYS A 487 -48.43 -47.38 -39.52
C LYS A 487 -49.35 -47.37 -38.29
N ASP A 488 -49.23 -46.37 -37.40
CA ASP A 488 -50.06 -46.23 -36.19
C ASP A 488 -50.04 -47.50 -35.30
N THR A 489 -48.86 -48.12 -35.17
CA THR A 489 -48.67 -49.40 -34.48
C THR A 489 -47.26 -49.59 -34.00
N TYR A 490 -47.07 -50.61 -33.17
CA TYR A 490 -45.74 -51.02 -32.70
C TYR A 490 -45.44 -52.47 -33.04
N THR A 491 -44.19 -52.76 -33.26
CA THR A 491 -43.70 -54.10 -33.54
C THR A 491 -42.53 -54.43 -32.60
N PHE A 492 -42.62 -55.58 -31.91
CA PHE A 492 -41.46 -56.17 -31.25
C PHE A 492 -40.59 -56.90 -32.25
N TYR A 493 -39.27 -56.70 -32.14
CA TYR A 493 -38.37 -57.47 -32.97
C TYR A 493 -38.55 -58.97 -32.80
N SER A 494 -38.41 -59.72 -33.92
CA SER A 494 -38.31 -61.14 -33.94
C SER A 494 -37.40 -61.55 -35.13
N GLU A 495 -36.70 -62.65 -35.03
CA GLU A 495 -35.81 -63.15 -36.09
C GLU A 495 -36.52 -63.36 -37.44
N GLN A 496 -37.81 -63.58 -37.46
CA GLN A 496 -38.60 -63.72 -38.67
C GLN A 496 -38.67 -62.42 -39.50
N LEU A 497 -38.53 -61.26 -38.87
CA LEU A 497 -38.53 -59.95 -39.53
C LEU A 497 -37.27 -59.67 -40.36
N GLU A 498 -36.11 -60.26 -39.98
CA GLU A 498 -34.88 -60.12 -40.76
C GLU A 498 -35.00 -60.78 -42.17
N GLY A 499 -35.64 -61.91 -42.22
CA GLY A 499 -35.84 -62.56 -43.51
C GLY A 499 -36.74 -61.88 -44.54
N GLU A 500 -37.58 -60.92 -44.03
CA GLU A 500 -38.41 -60.06 -44.87
C GLU A 500 -37.71 -58.79 -45.33
N ALA A 501 -36.69 -58.29 -44.55
CA ALA A 501 -35.93 -57.13 -44.88
C ALA A 501 -34.82 -57.38 -45.94
N GLU A 502 -34.26 -58.58 -46.02
CA GLU A 502 -33.23 -58.96 -46.97
C GLU A 502 -33.76 -59.32 -48.39
N LYS A 503 -35.09 -59.34 -48.56
CA LYS A 503 -35.72 -59.66 -49.87
C LYS A 503 -35.98 -58.42 -50.74
N LYS A 504 -35.13 -57.38 -50.66
CA LYS A 504 -35.15 -56.27 -51.60
C LYS A 504 -33.88 -56.13 -52.39
#